data_8743f851a7350401a68dfe7b2fcb5db6
#
_entry.id   8743f851a7350401a68dfe7b2fcb5db6
#
_cell.length_a   1.000
_cell.length_b   1.000
_cell.length_c   1.000
_cell.angle_alpha   90.00
_cell.angle_beta   90.00
_cell.angle_gamma   90.00
#
_symmetry.space_group_name_H-M   'P 1'
#
loop_
_entity.id
_entity.type
_entity.pdbx_description
1 polymer ?
#
loop_
_entity_poly.entity_id
_entity_poly.type
_entity_poly.pdbx_seq_one_letter_code
_entity_poly.pdbx_strand_id
1 'polypeptide(L)'
;MVEPFDPTSLEGRDPLECGGVGREISKIAEYTIECPYCGNPSFRVEEYVYEIPVFGRILLSVGSCSLCGFKRRDVGVLEEKGPKKLVLRVRGERELRYLLVKSARAAVLVPEVALEYTPTLYSYGYITTVEGILYEFQQAALVACSGEQSQQCKDILAWLEKAVNGEIEFTVIICDYDGLSKIVGEGVIEVGLDEECRALTGYST
;
A
#
# COMPACT_ATOMS: atom_id res chain seq x y z
N MET A 1 -3.68 26.31 -26.70
CA MET A 1 -3.78 25.08 -27.50
C MET A 1 -2.68 24.17 -27.00
N VAL A 2 -3.03 23.11 -26.33
CA VAL A 2 -2.08 22.09 -25.86
C VAL A 2 -2.08 21.03 -26.95
N GLU A 3 -0.91 20.76 -27.53
CA GLU A 3 -0.78 19.73 -28.57
C GLU A 3 -1.11 18.35 -27.98
N PRO A 4 -1.81 17.48 -28.70
CA PRO A 4 -2.12 16.14 -28.24
C PRO A 4 -0.85 15.31 -28.10
N PHE A 5 -0.73 14.56 -27.02
CA PHE A 5 0.39 13.64 -26.75
C PHE A 5 0.44 12.57 -27.84
N ASP A 6 1.57 12.49 -28.54
CA ASP A 6 1.87 11.47 -29.55
C ASP A 6 2.58 10.27 -28.89
N PRO A 7 1.89 9.11 -28.75
CA PRO A 7 2.48 7.93 -28.13
C PRO A 7 3.58 7.27 -28.98
N THR A 8 3.73 7.61 -30.27
CA THR A 8 4.74 7.00 -31.15
C THR A 8 6.13 7.62 -30.97
N SER A 9 6.25 8.73 -30.24
CA SER A 9 7.54 9.37 -29.94
C SER A 9 8.39 8.63 -28.90
N LEU A 10 7.89 7.54 -28.33
CA LEU A 10 8.58 6.71 -27.33
C LEU A 10 9.21 5.43 -27.92
N GLU A 11 9.06 5.17 -29.20
CA GLU A 11 9.74 4.05 -29.87
C GLU A 11 11.24 4.36 -30.00
N GLY A 12 12.06 3.64 -29.22
CA GLY A 12 13.52 3.67 -29.33
C GLY A 12 14.29 4.23 -28.15
N ARG A 13 13.65 4.53 -27.04
CA ARG A 13 14.36 4.80 -25.76
C ARG A 13 14.34 3.57 -24.89
N ASP A 14 15.51 3.02 -24.63
CA ASP A 14 15.68 2.01 -23.59
C ASP A 14 15.16 2.62 -22.27
N PRO A 15 14.18 2.02 -21.60
CA PRO A 15 13.65 2.54 -20.32
C PRO A 15 14.71 2.66 -19.23
N LEU A 16 15.92 2.14 -19.45
CA LEU A 16 17.04 2.13 -18.52
C LEU A 16 18.03 3.31 -18.70
N GLU A 17 17.85 4.19 -19.68
CA GLU A 17 18.73 5.36 -19.91
C GLU A 17 18.30 6.64 -19.18
N CYS A 18 17.43 6.58 -18.19
CA CYS A 18 17.30 7.67 -17.22
C CYS A 18 18.53 7.65 -16.31
N GLY A 19 19.52 8.45 -16.66
CA GLY A 19 20.82 8.53 -16.01
C GLY A 19 20.73 8.70 -14.50
N GLY A 20 21.31 7.76 -13.76
CA GLY A 20 21.59 7.90 -12.35
C GLY A 20 21.25 6.66 -11.52
N VAL A 21 22.27 5.85 -11.23
CA VAL A 21 22.28 4.75 -10.25
C VAL A 21 21.36 3.59 -10.63
N GLY A 22 21.71 2.90 -11.71
CA GLY A 22 21.13 1.59 -12.05
C GLY A 22 21.52 0.56 -10.98
N ARG A 23 20.66 0.38 -9.99
CA ARG A 23 20.69 -0.82 -9.16
C ARG A 23 19.84 -1.85 -9.86
N GLU A 24 20.47 -2.96 -10.24
CA GLU A 24 19.84 -4.04 -10.99
C GLU A 24 18.64 -4.60 -10.24
N ILE A 25 17.50 -4.72 -10.93
CA ILE A 25 16.37 -5.54 -10.48
C ILE A 25 16.79 -6.99 -10.65
N SER A 26 16.92 -7.72 -9.55
CA SER A 26 17.31 -9.12 -9.57
C SER A 26 16.10 -10.02 -9.36
N LYS A 27 15.82 -10.90 -10.31
CA LYS A 27 14.85 -11.99 -10.12
C LYS A 27 15.46 -13.01 -9.16
N ILE A 28 14.77 -13.28 -8.05
CA ILE A 28 15.26 -14.15 -6.98
C ILE A 28 14.50 -15.48 -6.92
N ALA A 29 13.24 -15.51 -7.35
CA ALA A 29 12.42 -16.70 -7.32
C ALA A 29 11.39 -16.72 -8.45
N GLU A 30 11.02 -17.93 -8.85
CA GLU A 30 9.89 -18.22 -9.70
C GLU A 30 9.32 -19.57 -9.29
N TYR A 31 8.00 -19.62 -9.07
CA TYR A 31 7.31 -20.84 -8.66
C TYR A 31 5.84 -20.78 -9.07
N THR A 32 5.19 -21.95 -9.02
CA THR A 32 3.76 -22.08 -9.31
C THR A 32 3.05 -22.63 -8.09
N ILE A 33 1.93 -22.01 -7.73
CA ILE A 33 1.09 -22.41 -6.60
C ILE A 33 -0.36 -22.56 -7.04
N GLU A 34 -1.21 -23.01 -6.13
CA GLU A 34 -2.65 -22.99 -6.33
C GLU A 34 -3.13 -21.54 -6.46
N CYS A 35 -3.97 -21.30 -7.46
CA CYS A 35 -4.53 -19.98 -7.69
C CYS A 35 -5.49 -19.60 -6.55
N PRO A 36 -5.28 -18.51 -5.84
CA PRO A 36 -6.14 -18.11 -4.73
C PRO A 36 -7.57 -17.74 -5.18
N TYR A 37 -7.80 -17.56 -6.47
CA TYR A 37 -9.12 -17.25 -7.02
C TYR A 37 -9.87 -18.49 -7.52
N CYS A 38 -9.22 -19.38 -8.31
CA CYS A 38 -9.89 -20.53 -8.93
C CYS A 38 -9.46 -21.88 -8.38
N GLY A 39 -8.51 -21.96 -7.42
CA GLY A 39 -8.04 -23.18 -6.79
C GLY A 39 -7.15 -24.07 -7.65
N ASN A 40 -6.92 -23.74 -8.94
CA ASN A 40 -6.10 -24.57 -9.81
C ASN A 40 -4.60 -24.32 -9.61
N PRO A 41 -3.71 -25.32 -9.76
CA PRO A 41 -2.26 -25.19 -9.62
C PRO A 41 -1.63 -24.53 -10.86
N SER A 42 -2.03 -23.28 -11.15
CA SER A 42 -1.69 -22.56 -12.37
C SER A 42 -1.35 -21.07 -12.10
N PHE A 43 -1.12 -20.71 -10.84
CA PHE A 43 -0.74 -19.35 -10.47
C PHE A 43 0.78 -19.26 -10.40
N ARG A 44 1.38 -18.69 -11.44
CA ARG A 44 2.82 -18.45 -11.53
C ARG A 44 3.15 -17.16 -10.78
N VAL A 45 4.12 -17.22 -9.88
CA VAL A 45 4.65 -16.11 -9.11
C VAL A 45 6.10 -15.88 -9.49
N GLU A 46 6.46 -14.64 -9.70
CA GLU A 46 7.83 -14.18 -9.92
C GLU A 46 8.18 -13.15 -8.85
N GLU A 47 9.35 -13.30 -8.24
CA GLU A 47 9.84 -12.43 -7.18
C GLU A 47 11.13 -11.73 -7.60
N TYR A 48 11.19 -10.45 -7.32
CA TYR A 48 12.30 -9.59 -7.66
C TYR A 48 12.74 -8.80 -6.44
N VAL A 49 14.03 -8.57 -6.30
CA VAL A 49 14.59 -7.66 -5.32
C VAL A 49 15.15 -6.44 -6.01
N TYR A 50 14.80 -5.30 -5.47
CA TYR A 50 15.27 -3.99 -5.91
C TYR A 50 15.66 -3.15 -4.69
N GLU A 51 16.76 -2.41 -4.78
CA GLU A 51 17.21 -1.55 -3.69
C GLU A 51 16.81 -0.10 -3.95
N ILE A 52 15.97 0.44 -3.05
CA ILE A 52 15.56 1.85 -3.05
C ILE A 52 16.27 2.58 -1.91
N PRO A 53 16.96 3.71 -2.15
CA PRO A 53 17.77 4.40 -1.13
C PRO A 53 17.02 4.70 0.18
N VAL A 54 15.73 5.01 0.10
CA VAL A 54 14.91 5.40 1.26
C VAL A 54 14.37 4.19 2.03
N PHE A 55 14.04 3.10 1.32
CA PHE A 55 13.44 1.90 1.92
C PHE A 55 14.44 0.77 2.15
N GLY A 56 15.61 0.81 1.50
CA GLY A 56 16.52 -0.31 1.43
C GLY A 56 16.09 -1.33 0.38
N ARG A 57 16.23 -2.62 0.68
CA ARG A 57 15.82 -3.70 -0.21
C ARG A 57 14.32 -3.89 -0.17
N ILE A 58 13.69 -3.86 -1.32
CA ILE A 58 12.26 -4.17 -1.46
C ILE A 58 12.07 -5.45 -2.27
N LEU A 59 11.06 -6.21 -1.88
CA LEU A 59 10.56 -7.38 -2.59
C LEU A 59 9.39 -6.95 -3.47
N LEU A 60 9.46 -7.30 -4.75
CA LEU A 60 8.36 -7.15 -5.70
C LEU A 60 7.88 -8.55 -6.08
N SER A 61 6.61 -8.84 -5.82
CA SER A 61 6.00 -10.11 -6.19
C SER A 61 4.93 -9.88 -7.25
N VAL A 62 5.01 -10.59 -8.36
CA VAL A 62 4.04 -10.52 -9.46
C VAL A 62 3.52 -11.92 -9.74
N GLY A 63 2.22 -12.11 -9.65
CA GLY A 63 1.57 -13.37 -9.89
C GLY A 63 0.48 -13.31 -10.96
N SER A 64 0.35 -14.34 -11.77
CA SER A 64 -0.72 -14.48 -12.74
C SER A 64 -1.16 -15.94 -12.92
N CYS A 65 -2.47 -16.15 -13.03
CA CYS A 65 -3.05 -17.44 -13.32
C CYS A 65 -3.30 -17.60 -14.80
N SER A 66 -2.74 -18.65 -15.42
CA SER A 66 -2.92 -18.95 -16.85
C SER A 66 -4.33 -19.43 -17.19
N LEU A 67 -5.09 -19.95 -16.21
CA LEU A 67 -6.43 -20.51 -16.44
C LEU A 67 -7.55 -19.49 -16.30
N CYS A 68 -7.53 -18.66 -15.22
CA CYS A 68 -8.63 -17.72 -14.95
C CYS A 68 -8.25 -16.25 -15.19
N GLY A 69 -6.99 -15.96 -15.51
CA GLY A 69 -6.51 -14.59 -15.75
C GLY A 69 -6.34 -13.76 -14.49
N PHE A 70 -6.56 -14.32 -13.27
CA PHE A 70 -6.34 -13.60 -12.02
C PHE A 70 -4.88 -13.13 -11.91
N LYS A 71 -4.70 -11.87 -11.51
CA LYS A 71 -3.39 -11.25 -11.32
C LYS A 71 -3.28 -10.68 -9.93
N ARG A 72 -2.10 -10.78 -9.34
CA ARG A 72 -1.76 -10.17 -8.05
C ARG A 72 -0.39 -9.52 -8.13
N ARG A 73 -0.25 -8.39 -7.46
CA ARG A 73 1.02 -7.69 -7.27
C ARG A 73 1.18 -7.39 -5.81
N ASP A 74 2.41 -7.50 -5.33
CA ASP A 74 2.75 -7.09 -3.97
C ASP A 74 4.10 -6.38 -3.97
N VAL A 75 4.27 -5.48 -3.02
CA VAL A 75 5.54 -4.83 -2.73
C VAL A 75 5.70 -4.75 -1.22
N GLY A 76 6.91 -5.04 -0.76
CA GLY A 76 7.22 -4.98 0.65
C GLY A 76 8.70 -4.70 0.88
N VAL A 77 9.03 -4.21 2.06
CA VAL A 77 10.43 -4.05 2.47
C VAL A 77 10.98 -5.39 2.90
N LEU A 78 12.10 -5.81 2.30
CA LEU A 78 12.77 -7.06 2.64
C LEU A 78 13.63 -6.87 3.91
N GLU A 79 12.98 -6.81 5.05
CA GLU A 79 13.60 -6.80 6.37
C GLU A 79 13.20 -8.07 7.13
N GLU A 80 14.10 -8.63 7.94
CA GLU A 80 13.83 -9.81 8.76
C GLU A 80 13.02 -9.41 10.02
N LYS A 81 11.79 -8.97 9.83
CA LYS A 81 10.89 -8.62 10.93
C LYS A 81 9.58 -9.34 10.74
N GLY A 82 9.17 -10.05 11.78
CA GLY A 82 7.87 -10.73 11.83
C GLY A 82 6.70 -9.76 11.87
N PRO A 83 5.50 -10.27 12.17
CA PRO A 83 4.27 -9.48 12.24
C PRO A 83 4.43 -8.24 13.10
N LYS A 84 3.97 -7.08 12.60
CA LYS A 84 4.18 -5.79 13.26
C LYS A 84 3.02 -4.83 13.12
N LYS A 85 2.93 -3.93 14.08
CA LYS A 85 2.05 -2.75 14.09
C LYS A 85 2.92 -1.50 14.00
N LEU A 86 2.66 -0.69 13.01
CA LEU A 86 3.28 0.63 12.85
C LEU A 86 2.27 1.68 13.32
N VAL A 87 2.70 2.60 14.15
CA VAL A 87 1.87 3.69 14.66
C VAL A 87 2.58 5.01 14.38
N LEU A 88 1.88 5.92 13.71
CA LEU A 88 2.35 7.26 13.43
C LEU A 88 1.32 8.29 13.89
N ARG A 89 1.73 9.21 14.75
CA ARG A 89 0.95 10.42 15.04
C ARG A 89 1.26 11.47 13.99
N VAL A 90 0.27 11.81 13.18
CA VAL A 90 0.34 12.87 12.18
C VAL A 90 -0.05 14.18 12.84
N ARG A 91 0.84 15.20 12.80
CA ARG A 91 0.63 16.51 13.44
C ARG A 91 0.49 17.63 12.42
N GLY A 92 0.79 17.35 11.15
CA GLY A 92 0.71 18.36 10.10
C GLY A 92 1.32 17.87 8.78
N GLU A 93 1.63 18.81 7.92
CA GLU A 93 2.10 18.53 6.54
C GLU A 93 3.38 17.69 6.48
N ARG A 94 4.27 17.78 7.47
CA ARG A 94 5.53 17.04 7.47
C ARG A 94 5.29 15.53 7.48
N GLU A 95 4.46 15.07 8.42
CA GLU A 95 4.14 13.64 8.55
C GLU A 95 3.27 13.14 7.39
N LEU A 96 2.43 14.00 6.80
CA LEU A 96 1.66 13.67 5.59
C LEU A 96 2.55 13.29 4.41
N ARG A 97 3.74 13.88 4.31
CA ARG A 97 4.72 13.61 3.24
C ARG A 97 5.62 12.39 3.49
N TYR A 98 5.51 11.74 4.64
CA TYR A 98 6.29 10.54 4.89
C TYR A 98 5.95 9.45 3.88
N LEU A 99 6.99 8.90 3.26
CA LEU A 99 6.87 7.77 2.34
C LEU A 99 6.57 6.50 3.11
N LEU A 100 5.72 5.67 2.57
CA LEU A 100 5.43 4.37 3.14
C LEU A 100 5.31 3.28 2.07
N VAL A 101 5.67 2.07 2.47
CA VAL A 101 5.32 0.83 1.78
C VAL A 101 4.19 0.19 2.56
N LYS A 102 3.08 -0.09 1.89
CA LYS A 102 1.97 -0.89 2.42
C LYS A 102 1.97 -2.24 1.71
N SER A 103 2.13 -3.33 2.45
CA SER A 103 2.03 -4.68 1.88
C SER A 103 0.58 -5.02 1.48
N ALA A 104 0.38 -5.99 0.60
CA ALA A 104 -0.95 -6.40 0.16
C ALA A 104 -1.84 -6.88 1.31
N ARG A 105 -1.26 -7.40 2.37
CA ARG A 105 -1.98 -7.98 3.51
C ARG A 105 -2.03 -7.08 4.74
N ALA A 106 -1.54 -5.86 4.63
CA ALA A 106 -1.63 -4.90 5.71
C ALA A 106 -3.00 -4.24 5.78
N ALA A 107 -3.57 -4.18 7.00
CA ALA A 107 -4.72 -3.36 7.33
C ALA A 107 -4.25 -1.95 7.71
N VAL A 108 -5.10 -0.95 7.49
CA VAL A 108 -4.83 0.45 7.88
C VAL A 108 -6.00 0.98 8.67
N LEU A 109 -5.72 1.67 9.78
CA LEU A 109 -6.73 2.28 10.64
C LEU A 109 -6.42 3.76 10.86
N VAL A 110 -7.50 4.54 10.98
CA VAL A 110 -7.51 5.91 11.51
C VAL A 110 -8.53 5.97 12.64
N PRO A 111 -8.11 5.73 13.90
CA PRO A 111 -9.02 5.52 15.02
C PRO A 111 -9.95 6.69 15.32
N GLU A 112 -9.50 7.93 15.10
CA GLU A 112 -10.24 9.15 15.43
C GLU A 112 -11.60 9.25 14.73
N VAL A 113 -11.74 8.58 13.58
CA VAL A 113 -12.99 8.58 12.78
C VAL A 113 -13.43 7.17 12.41
N ALA A 114 -12.89 6.15 13.09
CA ALA A 114 -13.19 4.75 12.84
C ALA A 114 -13.08 4.34 11.35
N LEU A 115 -12.09 4.90 10.64
CA LEU A 115 -11.80 4.47 9.28
C LEU A 115 -10.87 3.26 9.32
N GLU A 116 -11.28 2.22 8.61
CA GLU A 116 -10.55 0.96 8.51
C GLU A 116 -10.47 0.50 7.06
N TYR A 117 -9.27 0.08 6.67
CA TYR A 117 -9.03 -0.69 5.46
C TYR A 117 -8.64 -2.10 5.85
N THR A 118 -9.46 -3.06 5.51
CA THR A 118 -9.17 -4.49 5.72
C THR A 118 -8.71 -5.12 4.40
N PRO A 119 -7.58 -5.85 4.37
CA PRO A 119 -7.09 -6.45 3.14
C PRO A 119 -8.05 -7.54 2.63
N THR A 120 -8.19 -7.62 1.31
CA THR A 120 -8.98 -8.62 0.60
C THR A 120 -8.10 -9.45 -0.33
N LEU A 121 -8.66 -10.44 -1.00
CA LEU A 121 -7.97 -11.20 -2.04
C LEU A 121 -7.42 -10.30 -3.18
N TYR A 122 -8.09 -9.18 -3.44
CA TYR A 122 -7.72 -8.25 -4.51
C TYR A 122 -6.81 -7.11 -4.05
N SER A 123 -6.47 -7.08 -2.77
CA SER A 123 -5.55 -6.08 -2.24
C SER A 123 -4.15 -6.29 -2.80
N TYR A 124 -3.44 -5.20 -3.04
CA TYR A 124 -2.07 -5.19 -3.53
C TYR A 124 -1.19 -4.31 -2.65
N GLY A 125 0.11 -4.59 -2.68
CA GLY A 125 1.11 -3.75 -2.03
C GLY A 125 1.51 -2.60 -2.94
N TYR A 126 1.84 -1.46 -2.34
CA TYR A 126 2.24 -0.27 -3.06
C TYR A 126 3.09 0.67 -2.21
N ILE A 127 3.76 1.60 -2.88
CA ILE A 127 4.52 2.68 -2.26
C ILE A 127 3.71 3.96 -2.43
N THR A 128 3.52 4.69 -1.34
CA THR A 128 2.76 5.94 -1.33
C THR A 128 3.25 6.87 -0.21
N THR A 129 2.51 7.94 0.09
CA THR A 129 2.69 8.79 1.25
C THR A 129 1.55 8.58 2.25
N VAL A 130 1.68 9.12 3.46
CA VAL A 130 0.60 9.15 4.44
C VAL A 130 -0.61 9.90 3.87
N GLU A 131 -0.38 11.01 3.17
CA GLU A 131 -1.42 11.75 2.44
C GLU A 131 -2.12 10.86 1.40
N GLY A 132 -1.36 10.04 0.66
CA GLY A 132 -1.91 9.12 -0.33
C GLY A 132 -2.86 8.08 0.27
N ILE A 133 -2.59 7.59 1.49
CA ILE A 133 -3.53 6.73 2.24
C ILE A 133 -4.83 7.47 2.56
N LEU A 134 -4.74 8.71 3.02
CA LEU A 134 -5.95 9.51 3.29
C LEU A 134 -6.76 9.77 2.03
N TYR A 135 -6.08 10.00 0.91
CA TYR A 135 -6.74 10.17 -0.39
C TYR A 135 -7.52 8.91 -0.80
N GLU A 136 -6.96 7.71 -0.58
CA GLU A 136 -7.68 6.46 -0.83
C GLU A 136 -8.93 6.34 0.05
N PHE A 137 -8.84 6.67 1.34
CA PHE A 137 -10.00 6.74 2.22
C PHE A 137 -11.04 7.78 1.75
N GLN A 138 -10.59 8.94 1.30
CA GLN A 138 -11.47 9.98 0.77
C GLN A 138 -12.23 9.50 -0.47
N GLN A 139 -11.55 8.85 -1.42
CA GLN A 139 -12.19 8.29 -2.61
C GLN A 139 -13.21 7.20 -2.23
N ALA A 140 -12.87 6.32 -1.30
CA ALA A 140 -13.79 5.30 -0.81
C ALA A 140 -15.01 5.91 -0.11
N ALA A 141 -14.82 6.93 0.72
CA ALA A 141 -15.90 7.65 1.38
C ALA A 141 -16.82 8.38 0.39
N LEU A 142 -16.26 9.03 -0.64
CA LEU A 142 -17.04 9.68 -1.70
C LEU A 142 -17.93 8.68 -2.43
N VAL A 143 -17.42 7.49 -2.73
CA VAL A 143 -18.21 6.42 -3.37
C VAL A 143 -19.27 5.89 -2.43
N ALA A 144 -18.93 5.59 -1.17
CA ALA A 144 -19.88 5.06 -0.18
C ALA A 144 -21.00 6.06 0.16
N CYS A 145 -20.68 7.35 0.19
CA CYS A 145 -21.61 8.43 0.49
C CYS A 145 -22.34 8.97 -0.75
N SER A 146 -22.08 8.41 -1.95
CA SER A 146 -22.73 8.84 -3.17
C SER A 146 -24.23 8.51 -3.11
N GLY A 147 -25.06 9.55 -3.14
CA GLY A 147 -26.53 9.42 -3.03
C GLY A 147 -27.08 9.40 -1.59
N GLU A 148 -26.22 9.38 -0.58
CA GLU A 148 -26.61 9.45 0.82
C GLU A 148 -26.27 10.83 1.42
N GLN A 149 -27.28 11.47 2.04
CA GLN A 149 -27.10 12.77 2.68
C GLN A 149 -27.06 12.68 4.21
N SER A 150 -26.53 11.56 4.73
CA SER A 150 -26.42 11.37 6.18
C SER A 150 -25.43 12.40 6.79
N GLN A 151 -25.67 12.77 8.05
CA GLN A 151 -24.75 13.65 8.77
C GLN A 151 -23.39 12.99 8.92
N GLN A 152 -23.35 11.68 9.14
CA GLN A 152 -22.13 10.91 9.27
C GLN A 152 -21.24 11.01 8.01
N CYS A 153 -21.81 10.92 6.80
CA CYS A 153 -21.07 11.08 5.55
C CYS A 153 -20.46 12.48 5.44
N LYS A 154 -21.21 13.52 5.80
CA LYS A 154 -20.71 14.90 5.79
C LYS A 154 -19.56 15.10 6.76
N ASP A 155 -19.68 14.54 7.96
CA ASP A 155 -18.68 14.67 9.01
C ASP A 155 -17.37 13.95 8.62
N ILE A 156 -17.45 12.73 8.07
CA ILE A 156 -16.27 11.96 7.62
C ILE A 156 -15.57 12.69 6.46
N LEU A 157 -16.31 13.16 5.46
CA LEU A 157 -15.73 13.86 4.32
C LEU A 157 -15.08 15.18 4.73
N ALA A 158 -15.72 15.95 5.61
CA ALA A 158 -15.15 17.20 6.14
C ALA A 158 -13.92 16.95 7.03
N TRP A 159 -13.92 15.85 7.78
CA TRP A 159 -12.75 15.44 8.55
C TRP A 159 -11.57 15.07 7.64
N LEU A 160 -11.81 14.25 6.61
CA LEU A 160 -10.79 13.83 5.63
C LEU A 160 -10.20 15.03 4.88
N GLU A 161 -11.02 16.01 4.50
CA GLU A 161 -10.56 17.25 3.87
C GLU A 161 -9.57 18.00 4.77
N LYS A 162 -9.90 18.17 6.04
CA LYS A 162 -9.00 18.82 7.02
C LYS A 162 -7.72 18.01 7.27
N ALA A 163 -7.85 16.69 7.34
CA ALA A 163 -6.71 15.79 7.57
C ALA A 163 -5.71 15.84 6.40
N VAL A 164 -6.18 15.79 5.15
CA VAL A 164 -5.34 15.91 3.96
C VAL A 164 -4.63 17.27 3.88
N ASN A 165 -5.29 18.34 4.34
CA ASN A 165 -4.70 19.68 4.40
C ASN A 165 -3.75 19.89 5.59
N GLY A 166 -3.59 18.90 6.47
CA GLY A 166 -2.74 19.01 7.66
C GLY A 166 -3.30 19.93 8.76
N GLU A 167 -4.60 20.22 8.73
CA GLU A 167 -5.26 21.14 9.65
C GLU A 167 -5.62 20.50 11.00
N ILE A 168 -5.61 19.18 11.07
CA ILE A 168 -5.94 18.40 12.27
C ILE A 168 -4.91 17.31 12.52
N GLU A 169 -4.75 16.97 13.81
CA GLU A 169 -3.89 15.86 14.22
C GLU A 169 -4.68 14.54 14.26
N PHE A 170 -4.05 13.45 13.82
CA PHE A 170 -4.64 12.11 13.84
C PHE A 170 -3.57 11.03 13.90
N THR A 171 -4.01 9.78 14.06
CA THR A 171 -3.13 8.62 14.13
C THR A 171 -3.35 7.71 12.92
N VAL A 172 -2.27 7.31 12.27
CA VAL A 172 -2.29 6.23 11.27
C VAL A 172 -1.68 4.99 11.90
N ILE A 173 -2.40 3.88 11.81
CA ILE A 173 -1.94 2.57 12.26
C ILE A 173 -1.91 1.65 11.06
N ILE A 174 -0.79 0.93 10.87
CA ILE A 174 -0.66 -0.13 9.88
C ILE A 174 -0.43 -1.44 10.63
N CYS A 175 -1.36 -2.39 10.48
CA CYS A 175 -1.25 -3.73 11.00
C CYS A 175 -0.77 -4.67 9.89
N ASP A 176 0.44 -5.17 9.99
CA ASP A 176 1.04 -6.00 8.93
C ASP A 176 1.50 -7.35 9.47
N TYR A 177 0.77 -8.39 9.08
CA TYR A 177 1.10 -9.75 9.48
C TYR A 177 2.39 -10.26 8.82
N ASP A 178 2.65 -9.88 7.58
CA ASP A 178 3.84 -10.31 6.84
C ASP A 178 5.09 -9.51 7.23
N GLY A 179 4.89 -8.37 7.91
CA GLY A 179 5.99 -7.50 8.37
C GLY A 179 6.70 -6.73 7.25
N LEU A 180 6.12 -6.66 6.07
CA LEU A 180 6.71 -6.07 4.85
C LEU A 180 6.43 -4.58 4.70
N SER A 181 5.52 -4.01 5.51
CA SER A 181 5.20 -2.58 5.48
C SER A 181 6.24 -1.76 6.24
N LYS A 182 6.43 -0.50 5.82
CA LYS A 182 7.36 0.45 6.45
C LYS A 182 6.86 1.87 6.25
N ILE A 183 6.99 2.70 7.28
CA ILE A 183 6.85 4.16 7.18
C ILE A 183 8.22 4.78 7.39
N VAL A 184 8.64 5.67 6.51
CA VAL A 184 9.94 6.35 6.59
C VAL A 184 9.75 7.76 7.14
N GLY A 185 10.09 7.94 8.39
CA GLY A 185 9.96 9.24 9.07
C GLY A 185 10.28 9.14 10.56
N GLU A 186 10.39 10.29 11.19
CA GLU A 186 10.59 10.37 12.64
C GLU A 186 9.26 10.15 13.39
N GLY A 187 9.35 9.59 14.59
CA GLY A 187 8.19 9.38 15.45
C GLY A 187 7.32 8.18 15.08
N VAL A 188 7.74 7.35 14.12
CA VAL A 188 7.10 6.06 13.84
C VAL A 188 7.43 5.09 14.96
N ILE A 189 6.40 4.50 15.56
CA ILE A 189 6.53 3.47 16.59
C ILE A 189 6.24 2.13 15.95
N GLU A 190 7.17 1.18 16.08
CA GLU A 190 7.02 -0.20 15.63
C GLU A 190 6.92 -1.12 16.83
N VAL A 191 5.84 -1.90 16.90
CA VAL A 191 5.58 -2.87 17.97
C VAL A 191 5.01 -4.17 17.38
N GLY A 192 4.94 -5.22 18.19
CA GLY A 192 4.27 -6.46 17.80
C GLY A 192 2.77 -6.27 17.60
N LEU A 193 2.13 -7.15 16.79
CA LEU A 193 0.67 -7.14 16.61
C LEU A 193 -0.05 -7.42 17.92
N ASP A 194 -1.03 -6.56 18.24
CA ASP A 194 -2.02 -6.80 19.28
C ASP A 194 -3.24 -7.58 18.73
N GLU A 195 -4.22 -7.85 19.60
CA GLU A 195 -5.43 -8.60 19.24
C GLU A 195 -6.28 -7.87 18.20
N GLU A 196 -6.38 -6.54 18.28
CA GLU A 196 -7.11 -5.71 17.32
C GLU A 196 -6.53 -5.85 15.91
N CYS A 197 -5.22 -5.69 15.79
CA CYS A 197 -4.51 -5.86 14.52
C CYS A 197 -4.63 -7.27 13.95
N ARG A 198 -4.62 -8.30 14.81
CA ARG A 198 -4.78 -9.69 14.36
C ARG A 198 -6.17 -9.93 13.78
N ALA A 199 -7.22 -9.41 14.43
CA ALA A 199 -8.59 -9.52 13.94
C ALA A 199 -8.76 -8.88 12.56
N LEU A 200 -8.17 -7.72 12.34
CA LEU A 200 -8.26 -6.98 11.08
C LEU A 200 -7.48 -7.63 9.92
N THR A 201 -6.37 -8.28 10.21
CA THR A 201 -5.58 -8.98 9.19
C THR A 201 -6.10 -10.37 8.85
N GLY A 202 -7.15 -10.84 9.53
CA GLY A 202 -7.79 -12.15 9.28
C GLY A 202 -6.97 -13.35 9.76
N TYR A 203 -5.98 -13.11 10.62
CA TYR A 203 -5.16 -14.18 11.22
C TYR A 203 -5.62 -14.46 12.65
N SER A 204 -6.50 -15.44 12.76
CA SER A 204 -6.70 -16.18 14.02
C SER A 204 -5.56 -17.21 14.14
N THR A 205 -4.92 -17.27 15.30
CA THR A 205 -3.96 -18.32 15.67
C THR A 205 -4.62 -19.67 15.72
#